data_04cdcb0c81dfb26769a4f38e1d7ff487
#
_entry.id   04cdcb0c81dfb26769a4f38e1d7ff487
#
_cell.length_a   1.000
_cell.length_b   1.000
_cell.length_c   1.000
_cell.angle_alpha   90.00
_cell.angle_beta   90.00
_cell.angle_gamma   90.00
#
_symmetry.space_group_name_H-M   'P 1'
#
loop_
_entity.id
_entity.type
_entity.pdbx_description
1 polymer ?
#
loop_
_entity_poly.entity_id
_entity_poly.type
_entity_poly.pdbx_seq_one_letter_code
_entity_poly.pdbx_strand_id
1 'polypeptide(L)'
;AASAGASSAAGSAADQLAAIQASGKLIVALEGAWQPWSYHDESDTLVGYDVEVSRAIAEKLGVEPEYVESDWDSLFAGLDAGRFDMVCNGVEVTDERALTYDFTTPYGYIHTALAVRKDNDEIKTFEDLKGKTTANSLASTYMELAESYGATVQGIDTLEETIQLLAAGRIDATLNADVSFYDYLNVHPDADFKIVAQTEDASHVAIPLRKGDNSATLLEAVNNAIDELRADGTLKELSEKYFGQDISSEN
;
A
#
# COMPACT_ATOMS: atom_id res chain seq x y z
N ALA A 1 26.50 -40.50 -40.38
CA ALA A 1 26.34 -40.04 -39.03
C ALA A 1 25.73 -38.65 -39.06
N ALA A 2 24.43 -38.58 -38.82
CA ALA A 2 23.70 -37.33 -38.72
C ALA A 2 23.53 -36.99 -37.25
N SER A 3 24.15 -35.86 -36.85
CA SER A 3 24.00 -35.29 -35.52
C SER A 3 22.70 -34.47 -35.49
N ALA A 4 21.70 -34.96 -34.77
CA ALA A 4 20.52 -34.21 -34.46
C ALA A 4 20.83 -33.23 -33.34
N GLY A 5 20.90 -31.94 -33.67
CA GLY A 5 20.96 -30.86 -32.70
C GLY A 5 19.63 -30.77 -31.95
N ALA A 6 19.68 -31.10 -30.66
CA ALA A 6 18.59 -30.81 -29.76
C ALA A 6 18.53 -29.28 -29.52
N SER A 7 17.59 -28.61 -30.18
CA SER A 7 17.22 -27.24 -29.83
C SER A 7 16.50 -27.29 -28.48
N SER A 8 17.19 -26.87 -27.42
CA SER A 8 16.54 -26.59 -26.15
C SER A 8 15.65 -25.35 -26.35
N ALA A 9 14.38 -25.56 -26.56
CA ALA A 9 13.40 -24.51 -26.38
C ALA A 9 13.42 -24.14 -24.88
N ALA A 10 14.13 -23.07 -24.53
CA ALA A 10 13.87 -22.37 -23.28
C ALA A 10 12.40 -21.90 -23.38
N GLY A 11 11.51 -22.58 -22.66
CA GLY A 11 10.13 -22.16 -22.56
C GLY A 11 10.10 -20.74 -22.04
N SER A 12 9.66 -19.78 -22.86
CA SER A 12 9.34 -18.45 -22.37
C SER A 12 8.33 -18.63 -21.25
N ALA A 13 8.60 -18.05 -20.09
CA ALA A 13 7.60 -18.01 -19.01
C ALA A 13 6.29 -17.50 -19.62
N ALA A 14 5.17 -18.17 -19.30
CA ALA A 14 3.88 -17.81 -19.85
C ALA A 14 3.55 -16.34 -19.48
N ASP A 15 3.00 -15.61 -20.45
CA ASP A 15 2.52 -14.24 -20.23
C ASP A 15 1.52 -14.21 -19.07
N GLN A 16 1.78 -13.36 -18.06
CA GLN A 16 1.01 -13.34 -16.83
C GLN A 16 -0.42 -12.85 -17.07
N LEU A 17 -0.62 -11.82 -17.91
CA LEU A 17 -1.95 -11.33 -18.24
C LEU A 17 -2.78 -12.41 -18.93
N ALA A 18 -2.20 -13.12 -19.90
CA ALA A 18 -2.88 -14.21 -20.58
C ALA A 18 -3.30 -15.34 -19.62
N ALA A 19 -2.44 -15.66 -18.65
CA ALA A 19 -2.75 -16.66 -17.62
C ALA A 19 -3.90 -16.20 -16.70
N ILE A 20 -3.90 -14.94 -16.28
CA ILE A 20 -4.97 -14.31 -15.49
C ILE A 20 -6.29 -14.34 -16.25
N GLN A 21 -6.29 -13.92 -17.52
CA GLN A 21 -7.49 -13.92 -18.35
C GLN A 21 -8.02 -15.34 -18.62
N ALA A 22 -7.13 -16.31 -18.80
CA ALA A 22 -7.52 -17.71 -19.00
C ALA A 22 -8.11 -18.34 -17.72
N SER A 23 -7.62 -17.95 -16.54
CA SER A 23 -8.16 -18.41 -15.26
C SER A 23 -9.46 -17.68 -14.88
N GLY A 24 -9.69 -16.48 -15.43
CA GLY A 24 -10.77 -15.58 -15.07
C GLY A 24 -10.60 -14.91 -13.71
N LYS A 25 -9.40 -14.97 -13.10
CA LYS A 25 -9.13 -14.46 -11.75
C LYS A 25 -7.86 -13.63 -11.69
N LEU A 26 -7.95 -12.51 -10.97
CA LEU A 26 -6.81 -11.68 -10.58
C LEU A 26 -6.59 -11.84 -9.07
N ILE A 27 -5.46 -12.38 -8.67
CA ILE A 27 -5.13 -12.58 -7.26
C ILE A 27 -4.48 -11.32 -6.70
N VAL A 28 -5.18 -10.65 -5.80
CA VAL A 28 -4.80 -9.38 -5.19
C VAL A 28 -4.48 -9.57 -3.72
N ALA A 29 -3.28 -9.20 -3.31
CA ALA A 29 -2.89 -9.24 -1.90
C ALA A 29 -3.01 -7.86 -1.25
N LEU A 30 -3.46 -7.85 0.00
CA LEU A 30 -3.63 -6.69 0.86
C LEU A 30 -3.63 -7.11 2.33
N GLU A 31 -3.62 -6.15 3.26
CA GLU A 31 -3.61 -6.46 4.69
C GLU A 31 -5.00 -6.81 5.25
N GLY A 32 -6.05 -6.13 4.82
CA GLY A 32 -7.40 -6.30 5.38
C GLY A 32 -7.58 -5.75 6.80
N ALA A 33 -6.57 -5.11 7.36
CA ALA A 33 -6.56 -4.57 8.73
C ALA A 33 -6.07 -3.11 8.79
N TRP A 34 -6.17 -2.39 7.68
CA TRP A 34 -5.73 -0.99 7.56
C TRP A 34 -6.83 -0.10 6.98
N GLN A 35 -7.73 0.36 7.84
CA GLN A 35 -8.79 1.30 7.46
C GLN A 35 -8.21 2.68 7.14
N PRO A 36 -8.66 3.39 6.08
CA PRO A 36 -9.73 3.02 5.14
C PRO A 36 -9.22 2.39 3.83
N TRP A 37 -7.98 1.89 3.78
CA TRP A 37 -7.37 1.27 2.61
C TRP A 37 -7.95 -0.12 2.33
N SER A 38 -7.86 -1.02 3.31
CA SER A 38 -8.47 -2.35 3.28
C SER A 38 -8.82 -2.79 4.71
N TYR A 39 -10.08 -3.12 4.96
CA TYR A 39 -10.55 -3.50 6.28
C TYR A 39 -11.88 -4.25 6.20
N HIS A 40 -12.26 -4.89 7.30
CA HIS A 40 -13.57 -5.52 7.42
C HIS A 40 -14.56 -4.53 8.07
N ASP A 41 -15.70 -4.33 7.42
CA ASP A 41 -16.78 -3.51 7.95
C ASP A 41 -17.56 -4.23 9.08
N GLU A 42 -18.58 -3.58 9.63
CA GLU A 42 -19.41 -4.15 10.70
C GLU A 42 -20.11 -5.47 10.32
N SER A 43 -20.26 -5.76 9.03
CA SER A 43 -20.83 -7.00 8.51
C SER A 43 -19.77 -8.06 8.17
N ASP A 44 -18.51 -7.84 8.56
CA ASP A 44 -17.36 -8.66 8.23
C ASP A 44 -17.11 -8.78 6.72
N THR A 45 -17.43 -7.72 5.98
CA THR A 45 -17.17 -7.63 4.55
C THR A 45 -15.87 -6.87 4.30
N LEU A 46 -14.97 -7.43 3.48
CA LEU A 46 -13.75 -6.75 3.08
C LEU A 46 -14.08 -5.56 2.16
N VAL A 47 -13.73 -4.37 2.62
CA VAL A 47 -13.99 -3.09 1.98
C VAL A 47 -12.75 -2.19 2.07
N GLY A 48 -12.78 -1.05 1.38
CA GLY A 48 -11.73 -0.04 1.43
C GLY A 48 -11.33 0.46 0.06
N TYR A 49 -10.51 1.50 0.04
CA TYR A 49 -10.07 2.13 -1.20
C TYR A 49 -9.31 1.14 -2.10
N ASP A 50 -8.34 0.43 -1.55
CA ASP A 50 -7.54 -0.56 -2.28
C ASP A 50 -8.40 -1.73 -2.80
N VAL A 51 -9.40 -2.14 -2.01
CA VAL A 51 -10.33 -3.21 -2.41
C VAL A 51 -11.16 -2.78 -3.62
N GLU A 52 -11.74 -1.58 -3.59
CA GLU A 52 -12.60 -1.12 -4.67
C GLU A 52 -11.80 -0.69 -5.91
N VAL A 53 -10.63 -0.09 -5.76
CA VAL A 53 -9.73 0.23 -6.89
C VAL A 53 -9.29 -1.05 -7.59
N SER A 54 -8.83 -2.06 -6.85
CA SER A 54 -8.40 -3.32 -7.45
C SER A 54 -9.55 -4.11 -8.08
N ARG A 55 -10.76 -4.01 -7.52
CA ARG A 55 -11.98 -4.57 -8.13
C ARG A 55 -12.29 -3.90 -9.47
N ALA A 56 -12.24 -2.57 -9.51
CA ALA A 56 -12.46 -1.82 -10.74
C ALA A 56 -11.40 -2.13 -11.82
N ILE A 57 -10.13 -2.32 -11.40
CA ILE A 57 -9.06 -2.80 -12.29
C ILE A 57 -9.39 -4.20 -12.84
N ALA A 58 -9.77 -5.14 -11.98
CA ALA A 58 -10.14 -6.50 -12.41
C ALA A 58 -11.29 -6.49 -13.43
N GLU A 59 -12.31 -5.66 -13.21
CA GLU A 59 -13.41 -5.46 -14.17
C GLU A 59 -12.91 -4.98 -15.54
N LYS A 60 -11.99 -4.01 -15.58
CA LYS A 60 -11.36 -3.54 -16.82
C LYS A 60 -10.56 -4.62 -17.53
N LEU A 61 -9.94 -5.53 -16.78
CA LEU A 61 -9.23 -6.71 -17.32
C LEU A 61 -10.16 -7.85 -17.75
N GLY A 62 -11.45 -7.77 -17.43
CA GLY A 62 -12.45 -8.80 -17.73
C GLY A 62 -12.36 -10.05 -16.86
N VAL A 63 -11.90 -9.90 -15.61
CA VAL A 63 -11.70 -10.98 -14.64
C VAL A 63 -12.29 -10.62 -13.28
N GLU A 64 -12.43 -11.63 -12.40
CA GLU A 64 -12.86 -11.43 -11.01
C GLU A 64 -11.65 -11.28 -10.07
N PRO A 65 -11.69 -10.37 -9.10
CA PRO A 65 -10.64 -10.28 -8.09
C PRO A 65 -10.80 -11.41 -7.06
N GLU A 66 -9.68 -12.02 -6.69
CA GLU A 66 -9.58 -12.92 -5.54
C GLU A 66 -8.62 -12.31 -4.52
N TYR A 67 -9.12 -11.99 -3.32
CA TYR A 67 -8.34 -11.31 -2.31
C TYR A 67 -7.64 -12.30 -1.39
N VAL A 68 -6.37 -12.02 -1.09
CA VAL A 68 -5.56 -12.73 -0.11
C VAL A 68 -5.09 -11.73 0.93
N GLU A 69 -5.51 -11.92 2.17
CA GLU A 69 -5.09 -11.09 3.30
C GLU A 69 -3.80 -11.64 3.89
N SER A 70 -2.87 -10.77 4.19
CA SER A 70 -1.56 -11.12 4.72
C SER A 70 -0.93 -9.94 5.44
N ASP A 71 -0.07 -10.20 6.41
CA ASP A 71 0.71 -9.15 7.06
C ASP A 71 1.65 -8.45 6.07
N TRP A 72 1.95 -7.17 6.31
CA TRP A 72 2.79 -6.35 5.45
C TRP A 72 4.07 -7.04 4.99
N ASP A 73 4.83 -7.63 5.92
CA ASP A 73 6.10 -8.31 5.62
C ASP A 73 5.94 -9.49 4.64
N SER A 74 4.77 -10.14 4.67
CA SER A 74 4.47 -11.31 3.85
C SER A 74 3.95 -10.97 2.46
N LEU A 75 3.49 -9.73 2.23
CA LEU A 75 2.95 -9.29 0.93
C LEU A 75 3.99 -9.38 -0.18
N PHE A 76 5.17 -8.82 0.03
CA PHE A 76 6.25 -8.82 -0.96
C PHE A 76 6.83 -10.22 -1.17
N ALA A 77 7.04 -10.98 -0.10
CA ALA A 77 7.50 -12.36 -0.18
C ALA A 77 6.52 -13.26 -0.97
N GLY A 78 5.22 -13.01 -0.80
CA GLY A 78 4.18 -13.71 -1.56
C GLY A 78 4.15 -13.31 -3.04
N LEU A 79 4.37 -12.02 -3.33
CA LEU A 79 4.49 -11.52 -4.71
C LEU A 79 5.69 -12.15 -5.42
N ASP A 80 6.85 -12.16 -4.78
CA ASP A 80 8.08 -12.77 -5.31
C ASP A 80 7.91 -14.26 -5.58
N ALA A 81 7.24 -14.97 -4.67
CA ALA A 81 6.95 -16.41 -4.82
C ALA A 81 5.84 -16.71 -5.86
N GLY A 82 5.24 -15.69 -6.49
CA GLY A 82 4.16 -15.87 -7.45
C GLY A 82 2.84 -16.35 -6.85
N ARG A 83 2.63 -16.14 -5.54
CA ARG A 83 1.37 -16.48 -4.87
C ARG A 83 0.27 -15.46 -5.17
N PHE A 84 0.65 -14.25 -5.53
CA PHE A 84 -0.22 -13.14 -5.88
C PHE A 84 0.15 -12.61 -7.27
N ASP A 85 -0.80 -12.00 -7.95
CA ASP A 85 -0.55 -11.32 -9.21
C ASP A 85 -0.10 -9.88 -8.97
N MET A 86 -0.67 -9.22 -7.97
CA MET A 86 -0.31 -7.86 -7.57
C MET A 86 -0.58 -7.62 -6.08
N VAL A 87 0.05 -6.59 -5.52
CA VAL A 87 -0.22 -6.08 -4.17
C VAL A 87 -0.91 -4.73 -4.29
N CYS A 88 -2.13 -4.61 -3.78
CA CYS A 88 -2.86 -3.34 -3.71
C CYS A 88 -3.09 -3.00 -2.24
N ASN A 89 -2.15 -2.26 -1.64
CA ASN A 89 -2.08 -2.03 -0.19
C ASN A 89 -1.43 -0.70 0.16
N GLY A 90 -1.86 0.39 -0.48
CA GLY A 90 -1.32 1.71 -0.19
C GLY A 90 0.21 1.79 -0.35
N VAL A 91 0.79 0.99 -1.25
CA VAL A 91 2.25 0.85 -1.35
C VAL A 91 2.88 2.10 -1.96
N GLU A 92 3.72 2.77 -1.19
CA GLU A 92 4.50 3.91 -1.66
C GLU A 92 5.65 3.46 -2.57
N VAL A 93 5.81 4.15 -3.69
CA VAL A 93 6.95 3.96 -4.60
C VAL A 93 8.20 4.53 -3.96
N THR A 94 9.24 3.71 -3.85
CA THR A 94 10.58 4.14 -3.43
C THR A 94 11.62 3.68 -4.44
N ASP A 95 12.76 4.36 -4.51
CA ASP A 95 13.87 3.97 -5.39
C ASP A 95 14.34 2.54 -5.10
N GLU A 96 14.40 2.16 -3.82
CA GLU A 96 14.80 0.82 -3.40
C GLU A 96 13.82 -0.24 -3.90
N ARG A 97 12.51 -0.03 -3.69
CA ARG A 97 11.46 -0.96 -4.16
C ARG A 97 11.42 -1.05 -5.68
N ALA A 98 11.66 0.05 -6.38
CA ALA A 98 11.70 0.10 -7.85
C ALA A 98 12.89 -0.67 -8.45
N LEU A 99 13.92 -1.00 -7.68
CA LEU A 99 14.98 -1.90 -8.13
C LEU A 99 14.46 -3.33 -8.30
N THR A 100 13.51 -3.75 -7.47
CA THR A 100 13.00 -5.13 -7.40
C THR A 100 11.66 -5.32 -8.12
N TYR A 101 10.79 -4.31 -8.06
CA TYR A 101 9.42 -4.38 -8.59
C TYR A 101 9.20 -3.37 -9.71
N ASP A 102 8.29 -3.70 -10.63
CA ASP A 102 7.72 -2.75 -11.57
C ASP A 102 6.44 -2.15 -10.94
N PHE A 103 6.40 -0.83 -10.85
CA PHE A 103 5.25 -0.11 -10.31
C PHE A 103 4.33 0.39 -11.42
N THR A 104 3.03 0.34 -11.17
CA THR A 104 2.04 0.99 -12.02
C THR A 104 2.14 2.50 -11.96
N THR A 105 1.36 3.19 -12.80
CA THR A 105 1.04 4.61 -12.56
C THR A 105 0.39 4.75 -11.18
N PRO A 106 0.67 5.85 -10.44
CA PRO A 106 0.07 6.06 -9.12
C PRO A 106 -1.46 6.12 -9.19
N TYR A 107 -2.12 5.51 -8.22
CA TYR A 107 -3.57 5.64 -8.01
C TYR A 107 -3.91 6.46 -6.76
N GLY A 108 -2.91 6.91 -6.01
CA GLY A 108 -3.05 7.77 -4.85
C GLY A 108 -1.78 8.56 -4.57
N TYR A 109 -1.95 9.69 -3.89
CA TYR A 109 -0.90 10.59 -3.44
C TYR A 109 -1.18 10.93 -1.99
N ILE A 110 -0.22 10.68 -1.09
CA ILE A 110 -0.38 10.85 0.35
C ILE A 110 0.82 11.57 0.95
N HIS A 111 0.63 12.13 2.14
CA HIS A 111 1.73 12.63 2.96
C HIS A 111 1.96 11.71 4.15
N THR A 112 3.21 11.56 4.57
CA THR A 112 3.49 10.91 5.85
C THR A 112 3.27 11.91 6.97
N ALA A 113 2.42 11.56 7.92
CA ALA A 113 2.14 12.36 9.10
C ALA A 113 2.82 11.79 10.34
N LEU A 114 3.21 12.69 11.25
CA LEU A 114 3.77 12.40 12.55
C LEU A 114 2.71 12.65 13.62
N ALA A 115 2.36 11.60 14.36
CA ALA A 115 1.39 11.64 15.43
C ALA A 115 2.06 11.46 16.80
N VAL A 116 1.59 12.23 17.77
CA VAL A 116 2.02 12.19 19.18
C VAL A 116 0.80 12.19 20.08
N ARG A 117 0.95 11.80 21.36
CA ARG A 117 -0.12 11.91 22.33
C ARG A 117 -0.55 13.38 22.50
N LYS A 118 -1.82 13.65 22.78
CA LYS A 118 -2.37 15.01 22.87
C LYS A 118 -1.63 15.92 23.85
N ASP A 119 -1.12 15.35 24.96
CA ASP A 119 -0.39 16.08 25.99
C ASP A 119 1.12 16.22 25.71
N ASN A 120 1.61 15.67 24.60
CA ASN A 120 3.01 15.81 24.20
C ASN A 120 3.23 17.15 23.48
N ASP A 121 4.04 18.03 24.09
CA ASP A 121 4.43 19.34 23.53
C ASP A 121 5.93 19.41 23.20
N GLU A 122 6.66 18.29 23.37
CA GLU A 122 8.10 18.22 23.09
C GLU A 122 8.40 17.92 21.63
N ILE A 123 7.61 17.05 20.99
CA ILE A 123 7.78 16.66 19.60
C ILE A 123 6.84 17.49 18.73
N LYS A 124 7.41 18.28 17.80
CA LYS A 124 6.68 19.17 16.88
C LYS A 124 7.06 18.97 15.42
N THR A 125 8.26 18.42 15.18
CA THR A 125 8.81 18.19 13.86
C THR A 125 9.43 16.79 13.79
N PHE A 126 9.78 16.33 12.59
CA PHE A 126 10.47 15.04 12.43
C PHE A 126 11.86 15.05 13.09
N GLU A 127 12.55 16.19 13.13
CA GLU A 127 13.85 16.33 13.77
C GLU A 127 13.80 16.05 15.29
N ASP A 128 12.66 16.28 15.92
CA ASP A 128 12.46 16.02 17.36
C ASP A 128 12.39 14.52 17.69
N LEU A 129 12.32 13.65 16.66
CA LEU A 129 12.32 12.20 16.84
C LEU A 129 13.66 11.62 17.28
N LYS A 130 14.75 12.40 17.23
CA LYS A 130 16.08 11.94 17.63
C LYS A 130 16.09 11.42 19.07
N GLY A 131 16.43 10.13 19.22
CA GLY A 131 16.47 9.45 20.51
C GLY A 131 15.10 9.09 21.10
N LYS A 132 14.03 9.30 20.36
CA LYS A 132 12.67 8.91 20.74
C LYS A 132 12.34 7.50 20.27
N THR A 133 11.28 6.93 20.81
CA THR A 133 10.77 5.60 20.43
C THR A 133 9.48 5.75 19.62
N THR A 134 9.45 5.09 18.47
CA THR A 134 8.27 4.99 17.61
C THR A 134 7.88 3.52 17.38
N ALA A 135 6.73 3.27 16.77
CA ALA A 135 6.31 1.94 16.36
C ALA A 135 5.67 2.00 14.96
N ASN A 136 6.07 1.09 14.11
CA ASN A 136 5.52 0.90 12.77
C ASN A 136 5.80 -0.53 12.28
N SER A 137 5.14 -0.96 11.20
CA SER A 137 5.45 -2.22 10.54
C SER A 137 6.89 -2.23 10.05
N LEU A 138 7.56 -3.36 10.18
CA LEU A 138 8.94 -3.54 9.72
C LEU A 138 9.03 -3.29 8.21
N ALA A 139 10.14 -2.71 7.76
CA ALA A 139 10.40 -2.37 6.36
C ALA A 139 9.33 -1.46 5.71
N SER A 140 8.54 -0.74 6.50
CA SER A 140 7.67 0.32 6.00
C SER A 140 8.44 1.62 5.78
N THR A 141 7.98 2.45 4.85
CA THR A 141 8.50 3.81 4.64
C THR A 141 8.42 4.65 5.92
N TYR A 142 7.41 4.41 6.74
CA TYR A 142 7.23 5.07 8.04
C TYR A 142 8.33 4.72 9.04
N MET A 143 8.71 3.43 9.12
CA MET A 143 9.87 2.99 9.92
C MET A 143 11.15 3.64 9.41
N GLU A 144 11.42 3.55 8.12
CA GLU A 144 12.63 4.10 7.49
C GLU A 144 12.73 5.62 7.72
N LEU A 145 11.63 6.36 7.57
CA LEU A 145 11.59 7.79 7.83
C LEU A 145 11.89 8.12 9.29
N ALA A 146 11.25 7.42 10.24
CA ALA A 146 11.50 7.62 11.67
C ALA A 146 12.96 7.34 12.05
N GLU A 147 13.53 6.25 11.55
CA GLU A 147 14.94 5.88 11.76
C GLU A 147 15.90 6.92 11.15
N SER A 148 15.57 7.47 9.98
CA SER A 148 16.37 8.52 9.34
C SER A 148 16.51 9.79 10.20
N TYR A 149 15.51 10.07 11.04
CA TYR A 149 15.53 11.15 12.03
C TYR A 149 16.07 10.72 13.41
N GLY A 150 16.57 9.49 13.53
CA GLY A 150 17.24 9.00 14.74
C GLY A 150 16.31 8.43 15.80
N ALA A 151 15.10 8.04 15.45
CA ALA A 151 14.21 7.29 16.32
C ALA A 151 14.65 5.82 16.45
N THR A 152 14.28 5.19 17.55
CA THR A 152 14.29 3.73 17.70
C THR A 152 12.90 3.21 17.40
N VAL A 153 12.75 2.38 16.37
CA VAL A 153 11.44 1.89 15.92
C VAL A 153 11.18 0.49 16.45
N GLN A 154 10.03 0.30 17.07
CA GLN A 154 9.49 -0.99 17.48
C GLN A 154 8.62 -1.54 16.34
N GLY A 155 8.85 -2.80 15.92
CA GLY A 155 8.02 -3.47 14.91
C GLY A 155 6.64 -3.79 15.47
N ILE A 156 5.60 -3.22 14.88
CA ILE A 156 4.19 -3.45 15.22
C ILE A 156 3.39 -3.50 13.92
N ASP A 157 2.51 -4.49 13.79
CA ASP A 157 1.92 -4.84 12.50
C ASP A 157 0.76 -3.93 12.08
N THR A 158 0.00 -3.37 13.04
CA THR A 158 -1.22 -2.61 12.72
C THR A 158 -1.20 -1.17 13.25
N LEU A 159 -1.89 -0.27 12.54
CA LEU A 159 -2.09 1.11 12.98
C LEU A 159 -2.82 1.19 14.32
N GLU A 160 -3.83 0.36 14.52
CA GLU A 160 -4.60 0.29 15.77
C GLU A 160 -3.68 0.02 16.97
N GLU A 161 -2.79 -0.98 16.87
CA GLU A 161 -1.85 -1.32 17.94
C GLU A 161 -0.85 -0.18 18.20
N THR A 162 -0.35 0.50 17.16
CA THR A 162 0.57 1.64 17.33
C THR A 162 -0.12 2.81 18.05
N ILE A 163 -1.39 3.09 17.73
CA ILE A 163 -2.17 4.13 18.41
C ILE A 163 -2.43 3.76 19.87
N GLN A 164 -2.72 2.49 20.17
CA GLN A 164 -2.88 2.01 21.54
C GLN A 164 -1.58 2.15 22.36
N LEU A 165 -0.43 1.83 21.78
CA LEU A 165 0.88 2.02 22.42
C LEU A 165 1.17 3.50 22.66
N LEU A 166 0.83 4.36 21.70
CA LEU A 166 1.00 5.81 21.82
C LEU A 166 0.13 6.37 22.96
N ALA A 167 -1.15 6.03 22.98
CA ALA A 167 -2.08 6.46 24.04
C ALA A 167 -1.66 5.96 25.43
N ALA A 168 -1.09 4.75 25.51
CA ALA A 168 -0.56 4.19 26.75
C ALA A 168 0.80 4.79 27.18
N GLY A 169 1.38 5.69 26.37
CA GLY A 169 2.70 6.30 26.64
C GLY A 169 3.87 5.31 26.56
N ARG A 170 3.71 4.21 25.83
CA ARG A 170 4.75 3.20 25.63
C ARG A 170 5.69 3.51 24.49
N ILE A 171 5.25 4.38 23.57
CA ILE A 171 6.04 4.99 22.51
C ILE A 171 5.83 6.50 22.54
N ASP A 172 6.77 7.26 22.00
CA ASP A 172 6.73 8.73 22.01
C ASP A 172 5.94 9.29 20.83
N ALA A 173 6.00 8.61 19.69
CA ALA A 173 5.35 9.01 18.43
C ALA A 173 5.09 7.81 17.53
N THR A 174 4.29 8.01 16.49
CA THR A 174 4.13 7.07 15.37
C THR A 174 3.89 7.83 14.07
N LEU A 175 4.24 7.20 12.95
CA LEU A 175 4.08 7.75 11.62
C LEU A 175 3.10 6.88 10.82
N ASN A 176 2.33 7.51 9.95
CA ASN A 176 1.47 6.80 8.99
C ASN A 176 1.02 7.78 7.90
N ALA A 177 0.27 7.27 6.90
CA ALA A 177 -0.41 8.14 5.96
C ALA A 177 -1.32 9.13 6.68
N ASP A 178 -1.25 10.39 6.30
CA ASP A 178 -2.07 11.46 6.88
C ASP A 178 -3.56 11.13 6.83
N VAL A 179 -4.03 10.61 5.69
CA VAL A 179 -5.42 10.20 5.48
C VAL A 179 -5.86 9.08 6.44
N SER A 180 -4.96 8.17 6.83
CA SER A 180 -5.26 7.11 7.78
C SER A 180 -5.47 7.66 9.19
N PHE A 181 -4.66 8.61 9.61
CA PHE A 181 -4.85 9.29 10.90
C PHE A 181 -6.12 10.13 10.92
N TYR A 182 -6.43 10.85 9.84
CA TYR A 182 -7.66 11.64 9.75
C TYR A 182 -8.91 10.73 9.80
N ASP A 183 -8.89 9.61 9.10
CA ASP A 183 -9.99 8.64 9.16
C ASP A 183 -10.14 8.07 10.58
N TYR A 184 -9.03 7.68 11.21
CA TYR A 184 -9.05 7.18 12.57
C TYR A 184 -9.66 8.18 13.56
N LEU A 185 -9.29 9.46 13.45
CA LEU A 185 -9.87 10.53 14.28
C LEU A 185 -11.35 10.79 13.98
N ASN A 186 -11.80 10.58 12.75
CA ASN A 186 -13.22 10.68 12.41
C ASN A 186 -14.04 9.54 13.04
N VAL A 187 -13.49 8.32 13.04
CA VAL A 187 -14.13 7.14 13.66
C VAL A 187 -14.02 7.18 15.19
N HIS A 188 -12.89 7.68 15.71
CA HIS A 188 -12.56 7.73 17.12
C HIS A 188 -12.24 9.18 17.57
N PRO A 189 -13.24 10.07 17.69
CA PRO A 189 -13.01 11.50 17.99
C PRO A 189 -12.29 11.75 19.32
N ASP A 190 -12.42 10.81 20.27
CA ASP A 190 -11.82 10.88 21.59
C ASP A 190 -10.41 10.26 21.65
N ALA A 191 -9.88 9.74 20.53
CA ALA A 191 -8.53 9.17 20.49
C ALA A 191 -7.48 10.15 21.01
N ASP A 192 -6.57 9.64 21.85
CA ASP A 192 -5.60 10.47 22.58
C ASP A 192 -4.31 10.71 21.78
N PHE A 193 -4.45 11.21 20.56
CA PHE A 193 -3.32 11.67 19.76
C PHE A 193 -3.65 12.91 18.92
N LYS A 194 -2.62 13.59 18.46
CA LYS A 194 -2.66 14.71 17.52
C LYS A 194 -1.58 14.56 16.46
N ILE A 195 -1.85 15.07 15.25
CA ILE A 195 -0.85 15.21 14.19
C ILE A 195 -0.07 16.51 14.43
N VAL A 196 1.25 16.44 14.40
CA VAL A 196 2.12 17.60 14.65
C VAL A 196 2.97 18.02 13.46
N ALA A 197 3.20 17.11 12.50
CA ALA A 197 3.95 17.38 11.28
C ALA A 197 3.49 16.46 10.14
N GLN A 198 3.78 16.89 8.91
CA GLN A 198 3.59 16.11 7.68
C GLN A 198 4.76 16.38 6.73
N THR A 199 5.05 15.41 5.85
CA THR A 199 6.03 15.62 4.77
C THR A 199 5.52 16.68 3.79
N GLU A 200 6.46 17.46 3.21
CA GLU A 200 6.12 18.50 2.22
C GLU A 200 5.73 17.88 0.87
N ASP A 201 6.51 16.90 0.42
CA ASP A 201 6.26 16.20 -0.83
C ASP A 201 5.30 15.03 -0.62
N ALA A 202 4.41 14.84 -1.58
CA ALA A 202 3.52 13.69 -1.58
C ALA A 202 4.25 12.42 -2.00
N SER A 203 3.98 11.33 -1.30
CA SER A 203 4.37 9.99 -1.73
C SER A 203 3.42 9.48 -2.79
N HIS A 204 3.95 8.80 -3.80
CA HIS A 204 3.18 8.16 -4.87
C HIS A 204 2.77 6.76 -4.44
N VAL A 205 1.48 6.49 -4.39
CA VAL A 205 0.93 5.18 -4.09
C VAL A 205 0.61 4.46 -5.39
N ALA A 206 1.23 3.29 -5.59
CA ALA A 206 1.10 2.51 -6.82
C ALA A 206 1.08 1.00 -6.52
N ILE A 207 0.80 0.21 -7.52
CA ILE A 207 0.70 -1.25 -7.41
C ILE A 207 2.02 -1.87 -7.85
N PRO A 208 2.78 -2.56 -6.96
CA PRO A 208 3.94 -3.32 -7.35
C PRO A 208 3.55 -4.64 -8.02
N LEU A 209 4.24 -4.95 -9.09
CA LEU A 209 4.20 -6.20 -9.83
C LEU A 209 5.59 -6.84 -9.84
N ARG A 210 5.66 -8.17 -10.04
CA ARG A 210 6.94 -8.82 -10.27
C ARG A 210 7.62 -8.24 -11.50
N LYS A 211 8.91 -7.96 -11.38
CA LYS A 211 9.72 -7.45 -12.48
C LYS A 211 10.04 -8.56 -13.48
N GLY A 212 9.86 -8.31 -14.77
CA GLY A 212 10.22 -9.24 -15.82
C GLY A 212 9.35 -9.18 -17.07
N ASP A 213 9.84 -9.74 -18.17
CA ASP A 213 9.19 -9.68 -19.48
C ASP A 213 7.80 -10.34 -19.50
N ASN A 214 7.59 -11.36 -18.64
CA ASN A 214 6.31 -12.05 -18.55
C ASN A 214 5.21 -11.25 -17.82
N SER A 215 5.55 -10.19 -17.13
CA SER A 215 4.61 -9.29 -16.44
C SER A 215 4.41 -7.95 -17.15
N ALA A 216 5.14 -7.68 -18.22
CA ALA A 216 5.08 -6.40 -18.94
C ALA A 216 3.68 -6.10 -19.50
N THR A 217 2.99 -7.09 -20.04
CA THR A 217 1.62 -6.95 -20.56
C THR A 217 0.61 -6.72 -19.45
N LEU A 218 0.80 -7.33 -18.28
CA LEU A 218 -0.03 -7.08 -17.10
C LEU A 218 0.18 -5.65 -16.61
N LEU A 219 1.43 -5.18 -16.52
CA LEU A 219 1.74 -3.80 -16.14
C LEU A 219 1.06 -2.79 -17.05
N GLU A 220 1.16 -2.99 -18.38
CA GLU A 220 0.51 -2.13 -19.37
C GLU A 220 -1.02 -2.14 -19.20
N ALA A 221 -1.62 -3.31 -19.03
CA ALA A 221 -3.07 -3.45 -18.88
C ALA A 221 -3.57 -2.80 -17.58
N VAL A 222 -2.86 -2.95 -16.47
CA VAL A 222 -3.21 -2.30 -15.19
C VAL A 222 -3.03 -0.79 -15.28
N ASN A 223 -1.97 -0.29 -15.92
CA ASN A 223 -1.78 1.14 -16.16
C ASN A 223 -2.92 1.73 -16.98
N ASN A 224 -3.30 1.08 -18.08
CA ASN A 224 -4.44 1.50 -18.90
C ASN A 224 -5.73 1.54 -18.08
N ALA A 225 -5.97 0.52 -17.25
CA ALA A 225 -7.14 0.48 -16.36
C ALA A 225 -7.13 1.66 -15.36
N ILE A 226 -6.01 1.96 -14.72
CA ILE A 226 -5.88 3.09 -13.79
C ILE A 226 -6.12 4.42 -14.53
N ASP A 227 -5.56 4.60 -15.72
CA ASP A 227 -5.74 5.81 -16.52
C ASP A 227 -7.21 6.01 -16.95
N GLU A 228 -7.90 4.93 -17.34
CA GLU A 228 -9.33 4.97 -17.63
C GLU A 228 -10.17 5.33 -16.40
N LEU A 229 -9.89 4.70 -15.23
CA LEU A 229 -10.58 4.97 -13.96
C LEU A 229 -10.33 6.40 -13.46
N ARG A 230 -9.18 6.98 -13.77
CA ARG A 230 -8.88 8.39 -13.52
C ARG A 230 -9.68 9.29 -14.46
N ALA A 231 -9.70 8.99 -15.75
CA ALA A 231 -10.35 9.80 -16.77
C ALA A 231 -11.88 9.82 -16.63
N ASP A 232 -12.49 8.71 -16.20
CA ASP A 232 -13.95 8.61 -16.00
C ASP A 232 -14.42 9.10 -14.62
N GLY A 233 -13.47 9.46 -13.73
CA GLY A 233 -13.76 10.01 -12.39
C GLY A 233 -13.91 8.95 -11.29
N THR A 234 -13.82 7.66 -11.60
CA THR A 234 -13.99 6.58 -10.61
C THR A 234 -12.97 6.66 -9.48
N LEU A 235 -11.67 6.90 -9.79
CA LEU A 235 -10.65 7.04 -8.74
C LEU A 235 -10.97 8.18 -7.78
N LYS A 236 -11.43 9.32 -8.30
CA LYS A 236 -11.84 10.46 -7.48
C LYS A 236 -13.02 10.12 -6.58
N GLU A 237 -14.06 9.51 -7.12
CA GLU A 237 -15.25 9.11 -6.35
C GLU A 237 -14.90 8.13 -5.23
N LEU A 238 -14.07 7.13 -5.51
CA LEU A 238 -13.59 6.17 -4.51
C LEU A 238 -12.71 6.84 -3.44
N SER A 239 -11.84 7.75 -3.87
CA SER A 239 -11.00 8.53 -2.96
C SER A 239 -11.85 9.37 -2.00
N GLU A 240 -12.80 10.14 -2.52
CA GLU A 240 -13.70 10.96 -1.71
C GLU A 240 -14.59 10.10 -0.77
N LYS A 241 -15.01 8.91 -1.24
CA LYS A 241 -15.79 7.96 -0.42
C LYS A 241 -15.03 7.49 0.81
N TYR A 242 -13.76 7.12 0.66
CA TYR A 242 -12.99 6.50 1.74
C TYR A 242 -12.16 7.49 2.56
N PHE A 243 -11.68 8.56 1.96
CA PHE A 243 -10.79 9.53 2.62
C PHE A 243 -11.44 10.89 2.86
N GLY A 244 -12.64 11.13 2.32
CA GLY A 244 -13.29 12.43 2.39
C GLY A 244 -12.60 13.53 1.58
N GLN A 245 -11.61 13.17 0.76
CA GLN A 245 -10.83 14.06 -0.10
C GLN A 245 -10.29 13.31 -1.31
N ASP A 246 -9.93 14.05 -2.36
CA ASP A 246 -9.35 13.48 -3.57
C ASP A 246 -7.84 13.29 -3.41
N ILE A 247 -7.39 12.05 -3.23
CA ILE A 247 -5.97 11.69 -3.26
C ILE A 247 -5.54 11.08 -4.60
N SER A 248 -6.44 11.01 -5.59
CA SER A 248 -6.15 10.36 -6.87
C SER A 248 -5.33 11.22 -7.84
N SER A 249 -5.12 12.49 -7.51
CA SER A 249 -4.29 13.44 -8.25
C SER A 249 -3.32 14.16 -7.33
N GLU A 250 -2.13 14.43 -7.83
CA GLU A 250 -1.13 15.24 -7.15
C GLU A 250 -1.60 16.71 -7.18
N ASN A 251 -1.75 17.33 -6.01
CA ASN A 251 -2.17 18.73 -5.85
C ASN A 251 -0.96 19.65 -5.74
#